data_ec3dc103478709787711a8dd30e0d0a6
#
_entry.id   ec3dc103478709787711a8dd30e0d0a6
#
_cell.length_a   1.000
_cell.length_b   1.000
_cell.length_c   1.000
_cell.angle_alpha   90.00
_cell.angle_beta   90.00
_cell.angle_gamma   90.00
#
_symmetry.space_group_name_H-M   'P 1'
#
loop_
_entity.id
_entity.type
_entity.pdbx_description
1 polymer ?
#
loop_
_entity_poly.entity_id
_entity_poly.type
_entity_poly.pdbx_seq_one_letter_code
_entity_poly.pdbx_strand_id
1 'polypeptide(L)'
;MNVSVPEEILVQMKRHGEETYPHECCGFMLGSADEGMQRISEIRLQENERTDSKENRFVISPDQFRAAEKYARKTGLLLVGIYHSHPDSPARPSDYDRDHAWPWFSYIIVSVKGGKAADTNAWQLREDRSGFDALELEIIAARPA
;
A
#
# COMPACT_ATOMS: atom_id res chain seq x y z
N MET A 1 -15.13 -2.11 5.51
CA MET A 1 -14.83 -1.54 4.18
C MET A 1 -14.03 -2.54 3.37
N ASN A 2 -14.22 -2.55 2.07
CA ASN A 2 -13.52 -3.44 1.17
C ASN A 2 -12.62 -2.65 0.24
N VAL A 3 -11.59 -3.32 -0.28
CA VAL A 3 -10.66 -2.74 -1.25
C VAL A 3 -10.62 -3.66 -2.46
N SER A 4 -10.78 -3.11 -3.65
CA SER A 4 -10.57 -3.87 -4.87
C SER A 4 -9.28 -3.42 -5.56
N VAL A 5 -8.54 -4.36 -6.11
CA VAL A 5 -7.31 -4.10 -6.83
C VAL A 5 -7.26 -4.96 -8.08
N PRO A 6 -6.95 -4.38 -9.25
CA PRO A 6 -6.72 -5.18 -10.44
C PRO A 6 -5.53 -6.12 -10.25
N GLU A 7 -5.63 -7.32 -10.79
CA GLU A 7 -4.58 -8.33 -10.66
C GLU A 7 -3.21 -7.81 -11.13
N GLU A 8 -3.18 -7.10 -12.25
CA GLU A 8 -1.94 -6.55 -12.80
C GLU A 8 -1.30 -5.50 -11.88
N ILE A 9 -2.12 -4.76 -11.14
CA ILE A 9 -1.63 -3.79 -10.14
C ILE A 9 -1.00 -4.54 -8.96
N LEU A 10 -1.67 -5.59 -8.50
CA LEU A 10 -1.15 -6.41 -7.41
C LEU A 10 0.20 -7.06 -7.80
N VAL A 11 0.32 -7.52 -9.03
CA VAL A 11 1.58 -8.06 -9.56
C VAL A 11 2.68 -7.00 -9.52
N GLN A 12 2.36 -5.74 -9.86
CA GLN A 12 3.33 -4.64 -9.78
C GLN A 12 3.79 -4.39 -8.35
N MET A 13 2.87 -4.42 -7.38
CA MET A 13 3.23 -4.26 -5.97
C MET A 13 4.17 -5.37 -5.51
N LYS A 14 3.85 -6.61 -5.84
CA LYS A 14 4.66 -7.78 -5.48
C LYS A 14 6.05 -7.69 -6.09
N ARG A 15 6.14 -7.32 -7.37
CA ARG A 15 7.40 -7.15 -8.05
C ARG A 15 8.25 -6.05 -7.42
N HIS A 16 7.62 -4.93 -7.06
CA HIS A 16 8.31 -3.84 -6.38
C HIS A 16 8.92 -4.32 -5.06
N GLY A 17 8.16 -5.07 -4.25
CA GLY A 17 8.67 -5.63 -3.01
C GLY A 17 9.83 -6.60 -3.21
N GLU A 18 9.79 -7.41 -4.26
CA GLU A 18 10.87 -8.33 -4.59
C GLU A 18 12.13 -7.58 -5.05
N GLU A 19 11.95 -6.52 -5.85
CA GLU A 19 13.07 -5.73 -6.37
C GLU A 19 13.82 -4.95 -5.27
N THR A 20 13.12 -4.50 -4.24
CA THR A 20 13.73 -3.74 -3.15
C THR A 20 14.27 -4.64 -2.02
N TYR A 21 13.86 -5.90 -1.98
CA TYR A 21 14.30 -6.82 -0.93
C TYR A 21 15.82 -6.77 -0.76
N PRO A 22 16.39 -6.71 0.43
CA PRO A 22 15.77 -6.87 1.76
C PRO A 22 15.20 -5.58 2.38
N HIS A 23 15.02 -4.53 1.62
CA HIS A 23 14.44 -3.27 2.09
C HIS A 23 12.94 -3.23 1.82
N GLU A 24 12.19 -2.51 2.66
CA GLU A 24 10.77 -2.25 2.41
C GLU A 24 10.60 -1.38 1.17
N CYS A 25 9.69 -1.77 0.29
CA CYS A 25 9.22 -0.86 -0.75
C CYS A 25 8.02 -0.07 -0.24
N CYS A 26 7.67 1.00 -0.92
CA CYS A 26 6.47 1.77 -0.64
C CYS A 26 5.97 2.46 -1.90
N GLY A 27 4.69 2.83 -1.88
CA GLY A 27 4.09 3.56 -2.98
C GLY A 27 2.69 4.02 -2.65
N PHE A 28 2.14 4.85 -3.52
CA PHE A 28 0.78 5.37 -3.38
C PHE A 28 -0.19 4.53 -4.19
N MET A 29 -1.41 4.44 -3.67
CA MET A 29 -2.54 3.81 -4.36
C MET A 29 -3.57 4.88 -4.69
N LEU A 30 -3.98 4.95 -5.95
CA LEU A 30 -4.94 5.92 -6.44
C LEU A 30 -6.13 5.21 -7.07
N GLY A 31 -7.29 5.85 -7.00
CA GLY A 31 -8.50 5.27 -7.56
C GLY A 31 -9.73 6.05 -7.16
N SER A 32 -10.78 5.35 -6.79
CA SER A 32 -12.05 5.93 -6.39
C SER A 32 -12.55 5.31 -5.09
N ALA A 33 -13.47 6.00 -4.44
CA ALA A 33 -14.09 5.52 -3.21
C ALA A 33 -15.60 5.84 -3.25
N ASP A 34 -16.39 4.87 -2.85
CA ASP A 34 -17.82 5.04 -2.61
C ASP A 34 -18.23 4.14 -1.44
N GLU A 35 -19.53 3.99 -1.19
CA GLU A 35 -20.06 3.31 0.00
C GLU A 35 -19.39 1.97 0.29
N GLY A 36 -18.52 1.95 1.32
CA GLY A 36 -17.90 0.73 1.81
C GLY A 36 -16.83 0.13 0.89
N MET A 37 -16.46 0.80 -0.21
CA MET A 37 -15.51 0.26 -1.18
C MET A 37 -14.51 1.32 -1.62
N GLN A 38 -13.23 0.97 -1.60
CA GLN A 38 -12.18 1.73 -2.27
C GLN A 38 -11.69 0.89 -3.45
N ARG A 39 -11.61 1.52 -4.63
CA ARG A 39 -11.19 0.84 -5.87
C ARG A 39 -9.87 1.40 -6.31
N ILE A 40 -8.85 0.56 -6.29
CA ILE A 40 -7.51 0.93 -6.75
C ILE A 40 -7.48 0.76 -8.27
N SER A 41 -7.05 1.80 -8.97
CA SER A 41 -6.90 1.76 -10.44
C SER A 41 -5.49 2.01 -10.89
N GLU A 42 -4.64 2.57 -10.01
CA GLU A 42 -3.28 2.96 -10.37
C GLU A 42 -2.41 2.99 -9.13
N ILE A 43 -1.13 2.69 -9.29
CA ILE A 43 -0.14 2.89 -8.22
C ILE A 43 1.00 3.76 -8.73
N ARG A 44 1.65 4.44 -7.78
CA ARG A 44 2.85 5.21 -8.05
C ARG A 44 3.94 4.72 -7.10
N LEU A 45 4.93 4.05 -7.66
CA LEU A 45 6.07 3.55 -6.91
C LEU A 45 6.85 4.73 -6.33
N GLN A 46 7.26 4.61 -5.06
CA GLN A 46 8.04 5.65 -4.40
C GLN A 46 9.36 5.08 -3.92
N GLU A 47 10.35 5.94 -3.80
CA GLU A 47 11.58 5.60 -3.11
C GLU A 47 11.33 5.63 -1.60
N ASN A 48 11.84 4.64 -0.90
CA ASN A 48 11.86 4.67 0.56
C ASN A 48 12.95 5.65 1.00
N GLU A 49 12.55 6.84 1.46
CA GLU A 49 13.48 7.91 1.82
C GLU A 49 14.05 7.76 3.24
N ARG A 50 13.80 6.64 3.90
CA ARG A 50 14.42 6.36 5.18
C ARG A 50 15.93 6.19 5.00
N THR A 51 16.71 6.77 5.91
CA THR A 51 18.17 6.69 5.86
C THR A 51 18.74 5.50 6.62
N ASP A 52 17.89 4.88 7.47
CA ASP A 52 18.25 3.70 8.27
C ASP A 52 17.05 2.77 8.39
N SER A 53 17.28 1.56 8.86
CA SER A 53 16.22 0.59 9.16
C SER A 53 15.27 0.32 7.99
N LYS A 54 15.75 0.39 6.74
CA LYS A 54 14.93 0.15 5.55
C LYS A 54 14.39 -1.28 5.46
N GLU A 55 14.97 -2.20 6.20
CA GLU A 55 14.55 -3.60 6.26
C GLU A 55 13.19 -3.78 6.94
N ASN A 56 12.81 -2.84 7.83
CA ASN A 56 11.55 -2.95 8.58
C ASN A 56 10.82 -1.62 8.74
N ARG A 57 11.24 -0.57 8.02
CA ARG A 57 10.64 0.75 8.07
C ARG A 57 10.73 1.44 6.72
N PHE A 58 9.78 2.33 6.45
CA PHE A 58 9.81 3.19 5.28
C PHE A 58 9.38 4.60 5.66
N VAL A 59 9.76 5.58 4.83
CA VAL A 59 9.31 6.97 4.96
C VAL A 59 8.94 7.50 3.58
N ILE A 60 7.76 8.10 3.49
CA ILE A 60 7.32 8.88 2.35
C ILE A 60 7.34 10.34 2.78
N SER A 61 8.09 11.17 2.07
CA SER A 61 8.29 12.58 2.42
C SER A 61 7.06 13.43 2.11
N PRO A 62 6.93 14.61 2.76
CA PRO A 62 5.88 15.56 2.39
C PRO A 62 5.90 15.96 0.92
N ASP A 63 7.06 16.05 0.30
CA ASP A 63 7.18 16.37 -1.14
C ASP A 63 6.60 15.25 -2.00
N GLN A 64 6.83 14.00 -1.64
CA GLN A 64 6.23 12.84 -2.32
C GLN A 64 4.71 12.88 -2.21
N PHE A 65 4.18 13.18 -1.01
CA PHE A 65 2.73 13.31 -0.80
C PHE A 65 2.14 14.44 -1.65
N ARG A 66 2.78 15.60 -1.68
CA ARG A 66 2.30 16.74 -2.49
C ARG A 66 2.27 16.39 -3.98
N ALA A 67 3.29 15.70 -4.46
CA ALA A 67 3.33 15.28 -5.86
C ALA A 67 2.21 14.28 -6.19
N ALA A 68 1.94 13.34 -5.30
CA ALA A 68 0.87 12.36 -5.47
C ALA A 68 -0.51 13.02 -5.45
N GLU A 69 -0.75 13.96 -4.54
CA GLU A 69 -2.01 14.69 -4.46
C GLU A 69 -2.25 15.55 -5.70
N LYS A 70 -1.19 16.19 -6.20
CA LYS A 70 -1.28 16.99 -7.44
C LYS A 70 -1.62 16.09 -8.63
N TYR A 71 -0.98 14.94 -8.73
CA TYR A 71 -1.27 13.97 -9.77
C TYR A 71 -2.71 13.47 -9.68
N ALA A 72 -3.19 13.15 -8.49
CA ALA A 72 -4.56 12.70 -8.27
C ALA A 72 -5.57 13.75 -8.77
N ARG A 73 -5.39 15.01 -8.37
CA ARG A 73 -6.27 16.09 -8.83
C ARG A 73 -6.25 16.26 -10.34
N LYS A 74 -5.07 16.16 -10.95
CA LYS A 74 -4.91 16.32 -12.39
C LYS A 74 -5.60 15.20 -13.19
N THR A 75 -5.61 14.00 -12.65
CA THR A 75 -6.17 12.83 -13.33
C THR A 75 -7.61 12.50 -12.91
N GLY A 76 -8.19 13.24 -11.96
CA GLY A 76 -9.54 12.99 -11.46
C GLY A 76 -9.61 11.77 -10.54
N LEU A 77 -8.49 11.33 -10.01
CA LEU A 77 -8.43 10.20 -9.07
C LEU A 77 -8.33 10.70 -7.62
N LEU A 78 -8.57 9.80 -6.68
CA LEU A 78 -8.33 10.03 -5.26
C LEU A 78 -7.08 9.29 -4.83
N LEU A 79 -6.36 9.87 -3.88
CA LEU A 79 -5.31 9.16 -3.18
C LEU A 79 -5.98 8.31 -2.09
N VAL A 80 -6.05 7.00 -2.29
CA VAL A 80 -6.84 6.12 -1.42
C VAL A 80 -6.00 5.38 -0.39
N GLY A 81 -4.69 5.33 -0.56
CA GLY A 81 -3.85 4.66 0.43
C GLY A 81 -2.41 4.51 0.02
N ILE A 82 -1.76 3.64 0.76
CA ILE A 82 -0.33 3.36 0.62
C ILE A 82 -0.14 1.84 0.65
N TYR A 83 0.75 1.33 -0.18
CA TYR A 83 1.22 -0.04 -0.07
C TYR A 83 2.68 -0.06 0.36
N HIS A 84 3.07 -1.12 1.03
CA HIS A 84 4.48 -1.36 1.36
C HIS A 84 4.73 -2.85 1.52
N SER A 85 6.01 -3.23 1.56
CA SER A 85 6.39 -4.63 1.75
C SER A 85 6.97 -4.84 3.16
N HIS A 86 6.82 -6.07 3.65
CA HIS A 86 7.45 -6.54 4.88
C HIS A 86 8.45 -7.63 4.53
N PRO A 87 9.75 -7.29 4.42
CA PRO A 87 10.78 -8.32 4.17
C PRO A 87 10.87 -9.30 5.33
N ASP A 88 10.69 -10.58 5.02
CA ASP A 88 10.79 -11.70 5.96
C ASP A 88 9.90 -11.57 7.21
N SER A 89 8.80 -10.81 7.08
CA SER A 89 7.82 -10.60 8.15
C SER A 89 6.40 -10.79 7.61
N PRO A 90 5.43 -11.11 8.49
CA PRO A 90 4.05 -11.29 8.04
C PRO A 90 3.44 -10.02 7.45
N ALA A 91 2.44 -10.19 6.58
CA ALA A 91 1.71 -9.08 5.96
C ALA A 91 0.69 -8.46 6.93
N ARG A 92 1.17 -8.04 8.09
CA ARG A 92 0.38 -7.41 9.17
C ARG A 92 1.07 -6.13 9.62
N PRO A 93 0.29 -5.09 9.99
CA PRO A 93 0.89 -3.83 10.43
C PRO A 93 1.77 -4.01 11.68
N SER A 94 2.91 -3.34 11.67
CA SER A 94 3.78 -3.24 12.84
C SER A 94 3.34 -2.08 13.73
N ASP A 95 3.94 -1.96 14.91
CA ASP A 95 3.70 -0.80 15.78
C ASP A 95 4.14 0.48 15.10
N TYR A 96 5.24 0.44 14.35
CA TYR A 96 5.70 1.57 13.55
C TYR A 96 4.66 1.97 12.51
N ASP A 97 4.08 0.99 11.82
CA ASP A 97 3.01 1.25 10.83
C ASP A 97 1.82 1.94 11.48
N ARG A 98 1.39 1.46 12.67
CA ARG A 98 0.28 2.06 13.41
C ARG A 98 0.56 3.51 13.76
N ASP A 99 1.76 3.83 14.21
CA ASP A 99 2.12 5.17 14.67
C ASP A 99 2.19 6.18 13.50
N HIS A 100 2.37 5.71 12.27
CA HIS A 100 2.56 6.55 11.09
C HIS A 100 1.40 6.48 10.10
N ALA A 101 0.36 5.71 10.36
CA ALA A 101 -0.77 5.54 9.46
C ALA A 101 -1.84 6.63 9.62
N TRP A 102 -2.68 6.76 8.61
CA TRP A 102 -3.82 7.68 8.59
C TRP A 102 -5.12 6.86 8.55
N PRO A 103 -6.12 7.16 9.39
CA PRO A 103 -7.34 6.33 9.49
C PRO A 103 -8.15 6.17 8.22
N TRP A 104 -8.16 7.16 7.34
CA TRP A 104 -8.96 7.08 6.11
C TRP A 104 -8.33 6.21 5.04
N PHE A 105 -7.01 6.12 5.02
CA PHE A 105 -6.30 5.36 3.99
C PHE A 105 -6.46 3.86 4.17
N SER A 106 -6.48 3.14 3.03
CA SER A 106 -6.25 1.70 3.02
C SER A 106 -4.74 1.43 2.93
N TYR A 107 -4.30 0.40 3.61
CA TYR A 107 -2.90 -0.03 3.58
C TYR A 107 -2.83 -1.45 3.08
N ILE A 108 -2.09 -1.68 2.01
CA ILE A 108 -1.82 -3.03 1.51
C ILE A 108 -0.39 -3.37 1.86
N ILE A 109 -0.22 -4.50 2.53
CA ILE A 109 1.10 -4.99 2.94
C ILE A 109 1.39 -6.29 2.20
N VAL A 110 2.54 -6.35 1.54
CA VAL A 110 3.02 -7.52 0.83
C VAL A 110 4.17 -8.12 1.63
N SER A 111 4.00 -9.36 2.09
CA SER A 111 5.09 -10.10 2.73
C SER A 111 6.05 -10.62 1.65
N VAL A 112 7.34 -10.41 1.84
CA VAL A 112 8.37 -10.89 0.90
C VAL A 112 9.34 -11.78 1.67
N LYS A 113 9.25 -13.08 1.43
CA LYS A 113 10.07 -14.08 2.13
C LYS A 113 11.21 -14.57 1.25
N GLY A 114 12.45 -14.36 1.72
CA GLY A 114 13.62 -14.79 0.95
C GLY A 114 13.68 -14.21 -0.44
N GLY A 115 13.14 -13.01 -0.65
CA GLY A 115 13.12 -12.34 -1.93
C GLY A 115 11.90 -12.66 -2.81
N LYS A 116 10.97 -13.47 -2.33
CA LYS A 116 9.74 -13.83 -3.09
C LYS A 116 8.49 -13.34 -2.36
N ALA A 117 7.59 -12.68 -3.09
CA ALA A 117 6.30 -12.25 -2.56
C ALA A 117 5.48 -13.46 -2.12
N ALA A 118 4.91 -13.36 -0.93
CA ALA A 118 4.07 -14.39 -0.32
C ALA A 118 2.66 -13.83 -0.08
N ASP A 119 2.28 -13.61 1.19
CA ASP A 119 0.94 -13.14 1.52
C ASP A 119 0.77 -11.64 1.24
N THR A 120 -0.47 -11.26 0.92
CA THR A 120 -0.85 -9.85 0.74
C THR A 120 -2.17 -9.63 1.50
N ASN A 121 -2.20 -8.63 2.35
CA ASN A 121 -3.38 -8.28 3.14
C ASN A 121 -3.63 -6.78 3.12
N ALA A 122 -4.90 -6.40 3.31
CA ALA A 122 -5.32 -5.00 3.34
C ALA A 122 -5.83 -4.64 4.74
N TRP A 123 -5.55 -3.41 5.15
CA TRP A 123 -5.80 -2.94 6.52
C TRP A 123 -6.26 -1.48 6.52
N GLN A 124 -7.01 -1.11 7.54
CA GLN A 124 -7.38 0.28 7.79
C GLN A 124 -7.20 0.59 9.28
N LEU A 125 -6.54 1.70 9.58
CA LEU A 125 -6.36 2.14 10.96
C LEU A 125 -7.71 2.62 11.52
N ARG A 126 -8.04 2.18 12.74
CA ARG A 126 -9.23 2.69 13.43
C ARG A 126 -9.08 4.16 13.75
N GLU A 127 -10.20 4.89 13.78
CA GLU A 127 -10.19 6.33 14.04
C GLU A 127 -9.56 6.68 15.39
N ASP A 128 -9.75 5.84 16.41
CA ASP A 128 -9.15 6.03 17.73
C ASP A 128 -7.68 5.61 17.79
N ARG A 129 -7.12 5.11 16.66
CA ARG A 129 -5.74 4.67 16.51
C ARG A 129 -5.35 3.51 17.43
N SER A 130 -6.31 2.77 17.95
CA SER A 130 -6.06 1.62 18.84
C SER A 130 -5.46 0.42 18.10
N GLY A 131 -5.67 0.34 16.80
CA GLY A 131 -5.18 -0.76 15.97
C GLY A 131 -5.77 -0.69 14.58
N PHE A 132 -5.55 -1.74 13.80
CA PHE A 132 -6.04 -1.86 12.44
C PHE A 132 -7.18 -2.87 12.36
N ASP A 133 -8.13 -2.60 11.47
CA ASP A 133 -9.11 -3.59 11.04
C ASP A 133 -8.65 -4.21 9.73
N ALA A 134 -8.79 -5.52 9.61
CA ALA A 134 -8.53 -6.20 8.35
C ALA A 134 -9.63 -5.83 7.35
N LEU A 135 -9.23 -5.48 6.13
CA LEU A 135 -10.16 -5.22 5.04
C LEU A 135 -10.26 -6.44 4.13
N GLU A 136 -11.41 -6.64 3.54
CA GLU A 136 -11.57 -7.65 2.50
C GLU A 136 -10.91 -7.13 1.21
N LEU A 137 -9.92 -7.86 0.71
CA LEU A 137 -9.20 -7.52 -0.50
C LEU A 137 -9.76 -8.31 -1.68
N GLU A 138 -10.43 -7.61 -2.58
CA GLU A 138 -10.97 -8.21 -3.81
C GLU A 138 -9.97 -8.02 -4.95
N ILE A 139 -9.49 -9.13 -5.51
CA ILE A 139 -8.58 -9.10 -6.64
C ILE A 139 -9.38 -9.25 -7.91
N ILE A 140 -9.33 -8.23 -8.77
CA ILE A 140 -10.09 -8.22 -10.02
C ILE A 140 -9.23 -8.81 -11.12
N ALA A 141 -9.66 -9.95 -11.65
CA ALA A 141 -8.96 -10.64 -12.73
C ALA A 141 -8.92 -9.77 -14.00
N ALA A 142 -7.82 -9.88 -14.75
CA ALA A 142 -7.70 -9.23 -16.04
C ALA A 142 -8.79 -9.75 -16.98
N ARG A 143 -9.42 -8.84 -17.74
CA ARG A 143 -10.40 -9.26 -18.74
C ARG A 143 -9.68 -9.93 -19.92
N PRO A 144 -10.23 -11.02 -20.46
CA PRO A 144 -9.71 -11.59 -21.69
C PRO A 144 -9.74 -10.54 -22.80
N ALA A 145 -8.70 -10.50 -23.59
CA ALA A 145 -8.63 -9.58 -24.73
C ALA A 145 -9.69 -9.91 -25.79
#